data_8dd536da11bec725217e2b6bbd560ed3
#
_entry.id   8dd536da11bec725217e2b6bbd560ed3
#
_cell.length_a   1.000
_cell.length_b   1.000
_cell.length_c   1.000
_cell.angle_alpha   90.00
_cell.angle_beta   90.00
_cell.angle_gamma   90.00
#
_symmetry.space_group_name_H-M   'P 1'
#
loop_
_entity.id
_entity.type
_entity.pdbx_description
1 polymer ?
#
loop_
_entity_poly.entity_id
_entity_poly.type
_entity_poly.pdbx_seq_one_letter_code
_entity_poly.pdbx_strand_id
1 'polypeptide(L)'
;MRRMRSEVITVETGSRPTVRDITAEAERFVSGQGDGLLHVFVPHATAGLAIIETGSGSDDDLLTAIDDLLPTDDRWRHRHGSPGHGRDHVLPAFVPPYATLPVVDGRLALGTWQIDDLLPTDDRWRHRHGSPGHGRDHVLPAFVPP
;
A
#
# COMPACT_ATOMS: atom_id res chain seq x y z
N MET A 1 26.23 2.12 -18.89
CA MET A 1 25.08 2.86 -18.32
C MET A 1 23.89 1.92 -18.25
N ARG A 2 23.42 1.58 -17.06
CA ARG A 2 22.21 0.74 -16.95
C ARG A 2 21.00 1.55 -17.41
N ARG A 3 20.28 1.05 -18.37
CA ARG A 3 19.10 1.71 -18.92
C ARG A 3 17.93 1.50 -17.96
N MET A 4 17.22 2.58 -17.61
CA MET A 4 15.97 2.48 -16.85
C MET A 4 14.97 1.64 -17.63
N ARG A 5 14.36 0.66 -16.97
CA ARG A 5 13.28 -0.17 -17.52
C ARG A 5 11.95 0.32 -16.96
N SER A 6 10.92 0.31 -17.77
CA SER A 6 9.57 0.62 -17.36
C SER A 6 8.57 -0.32 -18.00
N GLU A 7 7.46 -0.56 -17.33
CA GLU A 7 6.35 -1.37 -17.79
C GLU A 7 5.05 -0.74 -17.28
N VAL A 8 3.97 -0.90 -18.02
CA VAL A 8 2.63 -0.52 -17.59
C VAL A 8 1.84 -1.77 -17.31
N ILE A 9 1.29 -1.87 -16.11
CA ILE A 9 0.36 -2.93 -15.74
C ILE A 9 -1.06 -2.36 -15.63
N THR A 10 -2.04 -3.15 -15.98
CA THR A 10 -3.46 -2.80 -15.83
C THR A 10 -4.04 -3.57 -14.67
N VAL A 11 -4.67 -2.83 -13.74
CA VAL A 11 -5.34 -3.39 -12.57
C VAL A 11 -6.82 -3.05 -12.65
N GLU A 12 -7.66 -4.08 -12.67
CA GLU A 12 -9.11 -3.90 -12.65
C GLU A 12 -9.60 -3.88 -11.21
N THR A 13 -10.19 -2.77 -10.80
CA THR A 13 -10.67 -2.54 -9.43
C THR A 13 -12.20 -2.63 -9.29
N GLY A 14 -12.93 -2.68 -10.41
CA GLY A 14 -14.39 -2.71 -10.39
C GLY A 14 -15.02 -1.40 -9.94
N SER A 15 -16.21 -1.47 -9.36
CA SER A 15 -17.03 -0.29 -8.99
C SER A 15 -17.11 -0.03 -7.47
N ARG A 16 -16.37 -0.79 -6.67
CA ARG A 16 -16.34 -0.65 -5.21
C ARG A 16 -14.91 -0.46 -4.73
N PRO A 17 -14.70 0.22 -3.59
CA PRO A 17 -13.42 0.24 -2.92
C PRO A 17 -12.89 -1.19 -2.75
N THR A 18 -11.65 -1.41 -3.11
CA THR A 18 -11.02 -2.73 -3.06
C THR A 18 -9.52 -2.59 -2.90
N VAL A 19 -8.90 -3.57 -2.28
CA VAL A 19 -7.46 -3.75 -2.24
C VAL A 19 -7.07 -4.79 -3.29
N ARG A 20 -6.04 -4.51 -4.06
CA ARG A 20 -5.46 -5.43 -5.05
C ARG A 20 -3.99 -5.61 -4.77
N ASP A 21 -3.61 -6.83 -4.48
CA ASP A 21 -2.21 -7.22 -4.34
C ASP A 21 -1.56 -7.28 -5.73
N ILE A 22 -0.52 -6.47 -5.93
CA ILE A 22 0.28 -6.42 -7.16
C ILE A 22 1.72 -6.91 -6.95
N THR A 23 1.97 -7.57 -5.83
CA THR A 23 3.32 -8.06 -5.48
C THR A 23 3.87 -9.00 -6.54
N ALA A 24 3.06 -9.91 -7.06
CA ALA A 24 3.50 -10.87 -8.07
C ALA A 24 3.92 -10.20 -9.38
N GLU A 25 3.23 -9.16 -9.80
CA GLU A 25 3.57 -8.35 -10.98
C GLU A 25 4.88 -7.60 -10.76
N ALA A 26 5.03 -7.00 -9.60
CA ALA A 26 6.24 -6.27 -9.22
C ALA A 26 7.46 -7.22 -9.13
N GLU A 27 7.33 -8.37 -8.50
CA GLU A 27 8.37 -9.41 -8.44
C GLU A 27 8.77 -9.90 -9.83
N ARG A 28 7.81 -10.16 -10.71
CA ARG A 28 8.09 -10.55 -12.09
C ARG A 28 8.87 -9.48 -12.85
N PHE A 29 8.52 -8.20 -12.64
CA PHE A 29 9.18 -7.07 -13.29
C PHE A 29 10.63 -6.92 -12.86
N VAL A 30 10.94 -7.10 -11.57
CA VAL A 30 12.31 -6.94 -11.04
C VAL A 30 13.16 -8.20 -11.18
N SER A 31 12.57 -9.34 -11.49
CA SER A 31 13.28 -10.61 -11.62
C SER A 31 14.45 -10.51 -12.60
N GLY A 32 15.63 -10.92 -12.13
CA GLY A 32 16.87 -10.91 -12.93
C GLY A 32 17.48 -9.52 -13.17
N GLN A 33 16.97 -8.45 -12.53
CA GLN A 33 17.53 -7.10 -12.69
C GLN A 33 18.74 -6.81 -11.77
N GLY A 34 18.99 -7.66 -10.77
CA GLY A 34 19.99 -7.39 -9.72
C GLY A 34 19.49 -6.35 -8.72
N ASP A 35 20.42 -5.61 -8.12
CA ASP A 35 20.10 -4.59 -7.11
C ASP A 35 19.58 -3.31 -7.73
N GLY A 36 18.65 -2.64 -7.04
CA GLY A 36 18.11 -1.37 -7.50
C GLY A 36 16.90 -0.90 -6.71
N LEU A 37 16.16 0.01 -7.31
CA LEU A 37 14.90 0.52 -6.79
C LEU A 37 13.78 0.26 -7.80
N LEU A 38 12.66 -0.24 -7.30
CA LEU A 38 11.41 -0.27 -8.03
C LEU A 38 10.58 0.94 -7.63
N HIS A 39 10.25 1.78 -8.60
CA HIS A 39 9.27 2.85 -8.39
C HIS A 39 7.96 2.46 -9.06
N VAL A 40 6.86 2.50 -8.31
CA VAL A 40 5.50 2.25 -8.79
C VAL A 40 4.72 3.55 -8.68
N PHE A 41 3.96 3.88 -9.71
CA PHE A 41 3.12 5.07 -9.74
C PHE A 41 1.74 4.76 -10.31
N VAL A 42 0.70 5.27 -9.64
CA VAL A 42 -0.70 5.14 -10.07
C VAL A 42 -1.21 6.54 -10.44
N PRO A 43 -1.40 6.84 -11.73
CA PRO A 43 -1.84 8.17 -12.17
C PRO A 43 -3.37 8.34 -12.00
N HIS A 44 -3.85 8.24 -10.76
CA HIS A 44 -5.27 8.33 -10.43
C HIS A 44 -5.50 9.00 -9.07
N ALA A 45 -6.50 9.90 -9.00
CA ALA A 45 -6.76 10.68 -7.79
C ALA A 45 -7.37 9.87 -6.63
N THR A 46 -8.07 8.77 -6.92
CA THR A 46 -8.78 7.97 -5.93
C THR A 46 -8.18 6.57 -5.75
N ALA A 47 -6.96 6.37 -6.23
CA ALA A 47 -6.19 5.16 -6.02
C ALA A 47 -4.83 5.50 -5.43
N GLY A 48 -4.31 4.61 -4.59
CA GLY A 48 -3.00 4.75 -3.96
C GLY A 48 -2.33 3.41 -3.76
N LEU A 49 -1.12 3.47 -3.26
CA LEU A 49 -0.27 2.31 -2.98
C LEU A 49 0.03 2.25 -1.49
N ALA A 50 -0.13 1.06 -0.93
CA ALA A 50 0.23 0.77 0.45
C ALA A 50 1.09 -0.51 0.50
N ILE A 51 2.03 -0.53 1.43
CA ILE A 51 2.82 -1.72 1.73
C ILE A 51 2.23 -2.29 3.01
N ILE A 52 1.45 -3.34 2.88
CA ILE A 52 0.76 -4.00 3.99
C ILE A 52 0.85 -5.52 3.81
N GLU A 53 0.64 -6.26 4.88
CA GLU A 53 0.26 -7.66 4.74
C GLU A 53 -1.18 -7.75 4.20
N THR A 54 -1.41 -8.52 3.17
CA THR A 54 -2.74 -8.79 2.61
C THR A 54 -3.33 -10.08 3.18
N GLY A 55 -4.65 -10.18 3.12
CA GLY A 55 -5.37 -11.33 3.67
C GLY A 55 -5.67 -11.22 5.16
N SER A 56 -6.26 -12.26 5.73
CA SER A 56 -6.66 -12.34 7.14
C SER A 56 -7.49 -11.16 7.67
N GLY A 57 -8.07 -10.36 6.79
CA GLY A 57 -8.89 -9.19 7.12
C GLY A 57 -8.17 -7.84 7.01
N SER A 58 -6.86 -7.81 6.76
CA SER A 58 -6.10 -6.55 6.67
C SER A 58 -6.60 -5.64 5.55
N ASP A 59 -7.09 -6.20 4.46
CA ASP A 59 -7.65 -5.47 3.34
C ASP A 59 -8.91 -4.70 3.76
N ASP A 60 -9.81 -5.37 4.48
CA ASP A 60 -11.04 -4.77 5.01
C ASP A 60 -10.73 -3.74 6.12
N ASP A 61 -9.75 -4.05 6.96
CA ASP A 61 -9.28 -3.13 8.01
C ASP A 61 -8.72 -1.84 7.41
N LEU A 62 -7.95 -1.93 6.34
CA LEU A 62 -7.42 -0.76 5.63
C LEU A 62 -8.56 0.09 5.05
N LEU A 63 -9.52 -0.53 4.36
CA LEU A 63 -10.66 0.19 3.77
C LEU A 63 -11.51 0.86 4.86
N THR A 64 -11.77 0.16 5.96
CA THR A 64 -12.49 0.70 7.11
C THR A 64 -11.75 1.88 7.73
N ALA A 65 -10.44 1.75 7.94
CA ALA A 65 -9.63 2.82 8.51
C ALA A 65 -9.60 4.08 7.61
N ILE A 66 -9.59 3.88 6.29
CA ILE A 66 -9.68 4.99 5.33
C ILE A 66 -11.05 5.68 5.40
N ASP A 67 -12.14 4.92 5.48
CA ASP A 67 -13.48 5.47 5.56
C ASP A 67 -13.73 6.20 6.89
N ASP A 68 -13.18 5.71 7.98
CA ASP A 68 -13.24 6.38 9.27
C ASP A 68 -12.43 7.69 9.30
N LEU A 69 -11.24 7.67 8.70
CA LEU A 69 -10.36 8.84 8.62
C LEU A 69 -10.88 9.89 7.65
N LEU A 70 -11.40 9.46 6.53
CA LEU A 70 -11.85 10.29 5.41
C LEU A 70 -13.30 9.94 5.03
N PRO A 71 -14.30 10.34 5.84
CA PRO A 71 -15.69 10.02 5.57
C PRO A 71 -16.19 10.55 4.22
N THR A 72 -17.13 9.82 3.62
CA THR A 72 -17.75 10.15 2.32
C THR A 72 -18.88 11.15 2.41
N ASP A 73 -19.01 11.88 3.51
CA ASP A 73 -20.04 12.89 3.70
C ASP A 73 -19.62 14.28 3.18
N ASP A 74 -20.51 15.27 3.31
CA ASP A 74 -20.35 16.61 2.77
C ASP A 74 -19.60 17.59 3.70
N ARG A 75 -18.83 17.11 4.69
CA ARG A 75 -18.03 17.95 5.59
C ARG A 75 -16.89 18.71 4.88
N TRP A 76 -16.52 18.26 3.69
CA TRP A 76 -15.40 18.81 2.92
C TRP A 76 -15.73 20.16 2.28
N ARG A 77 -14.76 21.08 2.29
CA ARG A 77 -14.93 22.39 1.67
C ARG A 77 -14.88 22.35 0.15
N HIS A 78 -14.21 21.33 -0.39
CA HIS A 78 -14.15 21.08 -1.83
C HIS A 78 -15.47 20.45 -2.28
N ARG A 79 -16.32 21.22 -2.98
CA ARG A 79 -17.72 20.86 -3.21
C ARG A 79 -18.15 20.86 -4.69
N HIS A 80 -17.26 20.67 -5.62
CA HIS A 80 -17.68 20.40 -6.98
C HIS A 80 -17.82 18.88 -7.22
N GLY A 81 -18.68 18.48 -8.13
CA GLY A 81 -18.92 17.07 -8.44
C GLY A 81 -20.01 16.42 -7.57
N SER A 82 -19.92 15.12 -7.38
CA SER A 82 -20.88 14.34 -6.59
C SER A 82 -20.68 14.53 -5.07
N PRO A 83 -21.71 14.26 -4.27
CA PRO A 83 -21.59 14.23 -2.81
C PRO A 83 -20.43 13.33 -2.35
N GLY A 84 -19.67 13.76 -1.35
CA GLY A 84 -18.52 13.03 -0.83
C GLY A 84 -17.22 13.16 -1.65
N HIS A 85 -17.27 13.79 -2.81
CA HIS A 85 -16.12 13.94 -3.71
C HIS A 85 -14.92 14.68 -3.07
N GLY A 86 -15.17 15.55 -2.10
CA GLY A 86 -14.10 16.31 -1.44
C GLY A 86 -13.03 15.45 -0.76
N ARG A 87 -13.40 14.27 -0.24
CA ARG A 87 -12.45 13.32 0.35
C ARG A 87 -11.42 12.80 -0.66
N ASP A 88 -11.84 12.62 -1.92
CA ASP A 88 -11.01 12.03 -2.97
C ASP A 88 -9.77 12.87 -3.27
N HIS A 89 -9.87 14.19 -3.05
CA HIS A 89 -8.75 15.11 -3.21
C HIS A 89 -7.78 15.13 -2.02
N VAL A 90 -8.19 14.55 -0.88
CA VAL A 90 -7.37 14.45 0.33
C VAL A 90 -6.74 13.05 0.45
N LEU A 91 -7.40 12.04 -0.07
CA LEU A 91 -6.97 10.64 0.00
C LEU A 91 -5.50 10.42 -0.42
N PRO A 92 -4.97 11.02 -1.52
CA PRO A 92 -3.58 10.81 -1.92
C PRO A 92 -2.53 11.31 -0.93
N ALA A 93 -2.92 12.15 0.04
CA ALA A 93 -2.02 12.57 1.11
C ALA A 93 -1.83 11.49 2.20
N PHE A 94 -2.77 10.54 2.29
CA PHE A 94 -2.75 9.45 3.28
C PHE A 94 -2.38 8.12 2.66
N VAL A 95 -2.88 7.85 1.46
CA VAL A 95 -2.50 6.68 0.65
C VAL A 95 -1.90 7.20 -0.65
N PRO A 96 -0.57 7.41 -0.69
CA PRO A 96 0.08 8.08 -1.82
C PRO A 96 -0.05 7.28 -3.11
N PRO A 97 -0.09 7.95 -4.26
CA PRO A 97 -0.20 7.28 -5.57
C PRO A 97 1.13 6.66 -6.02
N TYR A 98 2.11 6.57 -5.16
CA TYR A 98 3.43 6.01 -5.50
C TYR A 98 4.03 5.27 -4.32
N ALA A 99 4.91 4.34 -4.64
CA ALA A 99 5.81 3.69 -3.68
C ALA A 99 7.17 3.44 -4.34
N THR A 100 8.23 3.50 -3.54
CA THR A 100 9.57 3.12 -3.98
C THR A 100 10.09 2.02 -3.08
N LEU A 101 10.47 0.90 -3.67
CA LEU A 101 10.85 -0.32 -2.97
C LEU A 101 12.29 -0.69 -3.30
N PRO A 102 13.09 -1.11 -2.32
CA PRO A 102 14.40 -1.67 -2.59
C PRO A 102 14.29 -3.04 -3.27
N VAL A 103 15.19 -3.29 -4.20
CA VAL A 103 15.34 -4.56 -4.90
C VAL A 103 16.73 -5.09 -4.61
N VAL A 104 16.82 -6.31 -4.10
CA VAL A 104 18.07 -7.00 -3.78
C VAL A 104 18.10 -8.34 -4.50
N ASP A 105 19.15 -8.61 -5.24
CA ASP A 105 19.29 -9.82 -6.05
C ASP A 105 18.08 -10.11 -6.98
N GLY A 106 17.49 -9.05 -7.52
CA GLY A 106 16.33 -9.17 -8.40
C GLY A 106 15.02 -9.56 -7.69
N ARG A 107 14.91 -9.30 -6.41
CA ARG A 107 13.72 -9.54 -5.59
C ARG A 107 13.35 -8.30 -4.79
N LEU A 108 12.07 -8.10 -4.53
CA LEU A 108 11.63 -7.04 -3.64
C LEU A 108 12.07 -7.34 -2.20
N ALA A 109 12.73 -6.37 -1.57
CA ALA A 109 13.09 -6.46 -0.17
C ALA A 109 11.89 -6.03 0.70
N LEU A 110 10.85 -6.85 0.68
CA LEU A 110 9.67 -6.68 1.54
C LEU A 110 9.86 -7.43 2.85
N GLY A 111 9.25 -6.91 3.91
CA GLY A 111 9.21 -7.60 5.19
C GLY A 111 8.49 -8.93 5.09
N THR A 112 8.91 -9.86 5.93
CA THR A 112 8.30 -11.17 6.08
C THR A 112 7.81 -11.34 7.51
N TRP A 113 6.97 -12.31 7.76
CA TRP A 113 6.42 -12.69 9.08
C TRP A 113 7.44 -12.82 10.21
N GLN A 114 8.72 -12.97 9.88
CA GLN A 114 9.78 -13.22 10.83
C GLN A 114 10.31 -11.96 11.52
N ILE A 115 9.71 -10.79 11.26
CA ILE A 115 10.09 -9.53 11.89
C ILE A 115 9.22 -9.22 13.12
N ASP A 116 8.31 -10.09 13.46
CA ASP A 116 7.31 -9.91 14.52
C ASP A 116 7.89 -9.64 15.92
N ASP A 117 9.11 -10.03 16.17
CA ASP A 117 9.72 -9.94 17.50
C ASP A 117 10.42 -8.61 17.78
N LEU A 118 10.46 -7.69 16.83
CA LEU A 118 11.32 -6.49 16.94
C LEU A 118 10.62 -5.25 17.47
N LEU A 119 9.30 -5.18 17.45
CA LEU A 119 8.57 -4.01 17.90
C LEU A 119 7.40 -4.39 18.81
N PRO A 120 7.45 -4.05 20.10
CA PRO A 120 6.29 -4.18 20.96
C PRO A 120 5.21 -3.20 20.48
N THR A 121 4.07 -3.73 20.13
CA THR A 121 2.93 -2.97 19.65
C THR A 121 1.79 -3.05 20.64
N ASP A 122 0.86 -2.12 20.58
CA ASP A 122 -0.37 -2.24 21.34
C ASP A 122 -1.29 -3.30 20.68
N ASP A 123 -2.27 -3.76 21.42
CA ASP A 123 -3.16 -4.84 21.02
C ASP A 123 -4.47 -4.34 20.34
N ARG A 124 -4.52 -3.09 19.93
CA ARG A 124 -5.67 -2.55 19.18
C ARG A 124 -5.77 -3.17 17.79
N TRP A 125 -4.61 -3.50 17.21
CA TRP A 125 -4.51 -4.11 15.89
C TRP A 125 -4.17 -5.59 16.05
N ARG A 126 -5.19 -6.42 15.94
CA ARG A 126 -5.01 -7.87 16.04
C ARG A 126 -5.10 -8.49 14.67
N HIS A 127 -4.01 -9.03 14.23
CA HIS A 127 -4.02 -9.94 13.12
C HIS A 127 -4.59 -11.30 13.54
N ARG A 128 -5.32 -11.96 12.65
CA ARG A 128 -6.00 -13.23 12.98
C ARG A 128 -5.07 -14.39 13.32
N HIS A 129 -3.83 -14.31 12.88
CA HIS A 129 -2.81 -15.36 13.07
C HIS A 129 -1.77 -15.03 14.12
N GLY A 130 -1.75 -13.84 14.62
CA GLY A 130 -0.67 -13.34 15.45
C GLY A 130 -1.05 -13.05 16.89
N SER A 131 -0.03 -12.66 17.63
CA SER A 131 -0.14 -12.06 18.94
C SER A 131 -0.70 -10.63 18.85
N PRO A 132 -1.07 -10.00 19.98
CA PRO A 132 -1.50 -8.61 19.99
C PRO A 132 -0.51 -7.69 19.24
N GLY A 133 -1.02 -6.82 18.37
CA GLY A 133 -0.22 -5.91 17.59
C GLY A 133 0.37 -6.48 16.29
N HIS A 134 0.27 -7.77 16.06
CA HIS A 134 0.85 -8.45 14.90
C HIS A 134 0.39 -7.84 13.55
N GLY A 135 -0.86 -7.46 13.44
CA GLY A 135 -1.38 -6.81 12.22
C GLY A 135 -0.76 -5.45 11.89
N ARG A 136 -0.11 -4.77 12.86
CA ARG A 136 0.63 -3.52 12.62
C ARG A 136 2.06 -3.75 12.22
N ASP A 137 2.65 -4.85 12.66
CA ASP A 137 4.07 -5.15 12.45
C ASP A 137 4.38 -5.37 10.97
N HIS A 138 3.37 -5.69 10.18
CA HIS A 138 3.48 -5.88 8.73
C HIS A 138 3.25 -4.61 7.91
N VAL A 139 2.90 -3.49 8.54
CA VAL A 139 2.93 -2.18 7.88
C VAL A 139 4.38 -1.76 7.77
N LEU A 140 4.98 -1.99 6.62
CA LEU A 140 6.38 -1.66 6.39
C LEU A 140 6.54 -0.14 6.32
N PRO A 141 7.33 0.46 7.22
CA PRO A 141 7.89 1.76 6.92
C PRO A 141 8.73 1.61 5.65
N ALA A 142 8.65 2.58 4.77
CA ALA A 142 9.55 2.66 3.63
C ALA A 142 10.99 2.66 4.16
N PHE A 143 11.64 1.50 4.14
CA PHE A 143 13.02 1.40 4.57
C PHE A 143 13.89 1.92 3.44
N VAL A 144 14.61 2.98 3.71
CA VAL A 144 15.68 3.45 2.84
C VAL A 144 16.96 2.89 3.42
N PRO A 145 17.60 1.89 2.81
CA PRO A 145 18.93 1.47 3.24
C PRO A 145 19.92 2.61 3.06
N PRO A 146 20.99 2.62 3.83
CA PRO A 146 22.03 3.64 3.76
C PRO A 146 22.73 3.72 2.39
#